data_0e52a715f1b1b29e6a03d17f3fd5e283
#
_entry.id   0e52a715f1b1b29e6a03d17f3fd5e283
#
_cell.length_a   1.000
_cell.length_b   1.000
_cell.length_c   1.000
_cell.angle_alpha   90.00
_cell.angle_beta   90.00
_cell.angle_gamma   90.00
#
_symmetry.space_group_name_H-M   'P 1'
#
loop_
_entity.id
_entity.type
_entity.pdbx_description
1 polymer ?
#
loop_
_entity_poly.entity_id
_entity_poly.type
_entity_poly.pdbx_seq_one_letter_code
_entity_poly.pdbx_strand_id
1 'polypeptide(L)'
;MIARRAVLIALALAGLFALGGRGFGQEFPTGPITFVVSFPPGGSIDVVMRAMAPKLQERLGKPVVIENRAGAGGNIAAAAVANAPPDGHTLLAPASSLAANPTLVKNMPFDTLRDLQAIALLFRTPLALVVHPSVPAKSVSELVVLLKQKPGEITFGHSGAGAAIFLAAELFQSMTGTKMNGVAYRGAPPALNDVMAGHVALMFADAGSVVGHINAGRVRPLGVSSTARVPALPDVPTIAESGVPGFDAVGWTMICAPSATPKLVIDRLHAELKSCGLAPFRSTARRLRNCRNSWLRRSTAGAA
;
A
#
# COMPACT_ATOMS: atom_id res chain seq x y z
N MET A 1 38.38 31.87 -55.22
CA MET A 1 37.07 31.17 -55.21
C MET A 1 36.98 30.12 -54.16
N ILE A 2 38.02 29.41 -53.79
CA ILE A 2 37.99 28.31 -52.76
C ILE A 2 37.66 28.83 -51.34
N ALA A 3 38.22 29.97 -50.91
CA ALA A 3 38.01 30.52 -49.58
C ALA A 3 36.55 30.97 -49.31
N ARG A 4 35.85 31.51 -50.30
CA ARG A 4 34.44 31.89 -50.19
C ARG A 4 33.50 30.67 -50.02
N ARG A 5 33.82 29.54 -50.68
CA ARG A 5 33.05 28.29 -50.54
C ARG A 5 33.23 27.65 -49.15
N ALA A 6 34.43 27.70 -48.58
CA ALA A 6 34.72 27.20 -47.25
C ALA A 6 33.96 27.97 -46.16
N VAL A 7 33.87 29.28 -46.28
CA VAL A 7 33.09 30.13 -45.32
C VAL A 7 31.60 29.85 -45.41
N LEU A 8 31.05 29.62 -46.59
CA LEU A 8 29.63 29.31 -46.75
C LEU A 8 29.27 27.92 -46.19
N ILE A 9 30.18 26.93 -46.34
CA ILE A 9 30.01 25.59 -45.77
C ILE A 9 30.10 25.64 -44.23
N ALA A 10 31.03 26.42 -43.67
CA ALA A 10 31.16 26.60 -42.22
C ALA A 10 29.93 27.30 -41.61
N LEU A 11 29.35 28.28 -42.27
CA LEU A 11 28.15 28.96 -41.87
C LEU A 11 26.92 28.05 -41.97
N ALA A 12 26.81 27.20 -42.98
CA ALA A 12 25.75 26.22 -43.12
C ALA A 12 25.81 25.14 -42.04
N LEU A 13 27.02 24.64 -41.71
CA LEU A 13 27.23 23.68 -40.60
C LEU A 13 26.96 24.29 -39.24
N ALA A 14 27.33 25.55 -38.98
CA ALA A 14 27.00 26.27 -37.75
C ALA A 14 25.50 26.50 -37.62
N GLY A 15 24.79 26.77 -38.72
CA GLY A 15 23.32 26.88 -38.75
C GLY A 15 22.61 25.55 -38.45
N LEU A 16 23.13 24.42 -38.94
CA LEU A 16 22.59 23.09 -38.61
C LEU A 16 22.77 22.72 -37.11
N PHE A 17 23.91 23.09 -36.53
CA PHE A 17 24.14 22.88 -35.10
C PHE A 17 23.25 23.79 -34.20
N ALA A 18 22.92 24.99 -34.64
CA ALA A 18 22.05 25.90 -33.90
C ALA A 18 20.55 25.47 -33.92
N LEU A 19 20.11 24.70 -34.90
CA LEU A 19 18.75 24.13 -34.98
C LEU A 19 18.58 22.80 -34.22
N GLY A 20 19.66 22.13 -33.85
CA GLY A 20 19.66 20.86 -33.15
C GLY A 20 19.42 20.96 -31.62
N GLY A 21 19.37 22.16 -31.03
CA GLY A 21 19.45 22.40 -29.59
C GLY A 21 18.15 22.72 -28.86
N ARG A 22 17.00 22.73 -29.51
CA ARG A 22 15.70 22.90 -28.84
C ARG A 22 14.92 21.61 -28.88
N GLY A 23 15.37 20.64 -28.15
CA GLY A 23 14.49 19.63 -27.60
C GLY A 23 13.52 20.36 -26.68
N PHE A 24 12.34 20.76 -27.18
CA PHE A 24 11.20 21.08 -26.33
C PHE A 24 10.90 19.82 -25.54
N GLY A 25 11.44 19.69 -24.34
CA GLY A 25 10.99 18.70 -23.39
C GLY A 25 9.48 18.91 -23.25
N GLN A 26 8.69 18.00 -23.84
CA GLN A 26 7.24 18.02 -23.69
C GLN A 26 6.94 18.14 -22.20
N GLU A 27 6.22 19.22 -21.83
CA GLU A 27 5.92 19.50 -20.42
C GLU A 27 5.05 18.35 -19.89
N PHE A 28 5.58 17.60 -18.93
CA PHE A 28 4.85 16.50 -18.30
C PHE A 28 3.68 17.06 -17.46
N PRO A 29 2.48 16.46 -17.51
CA PRO A 29 2.09 15.28 -18.29
C PRO A 29 1.59 15.62 -19.71
N THR A 30 1.90 14.75 -20.69
CA THR A 30 1.49 14.91 -22.09
C THR A 30 0.12 14.27 -22.38
N GLY A 31 -0.31 13.31 -21.54
CA GLY A 31 -1.54 12.54 -21.69
C GLY A 31 -2.17 12.16 -20.34
N PRO A 32 -3.19 11.31 -20.36
CA PRO A 32 -3.84 10.79 -19.15
C PRO A 32 -2.83 10.08 -18.23
N ILE A 33 -3.06 10.17 -16.91
CA ILE A 33 -2.26 9.46 -15.90
C ILE A 33 -3.12 8.36 -15.30
N THR A 34 -2.63 7.11 -15.37
CA THR A 34 -3.31 5.94 -14.83
C THR A 34 -2.67 5.52 -13.51
N PHE A 35 -3.47 5.46 -12.45
CA PHE A 35 -3.07 4.87 -11.18
C PHE A 35 -3.61 3.44 -11.10
N VAL A 36 -2.71 2.48 -11.14
CA VAL A 36 -3.04 1.05 -11.03
C VAL A 36 -3.12 0.68 -9.55
N VAL A 37 -4.32 0.42 -9.07
CA VAL A 37 -4.62 0.01 -7.70
C VAL A 37 -4.51 -1.51 -7.57
N SER A 38 -3.74 -1.99 -6.61
CA SER A 38 -3.39 -3.42 -6.46
C SER A 38 -4.52 -4.30 -5.90
N PHE A 39 -5.67 -3.73 -5.53
CA PHE A 39 -6.77 -4.42 -4.87
C PHE A 39 -8.12 -4.11 -5.53
N PRO A 40 -9.17 -4.92 -5.23
CA PRO A 40 -10.50 -4.72 -5.82
C PRO A 40 -11.09 -3.34 -5.51
N PRO A 41 -12.05 -2.87 -6.34
CA PRO A 41 -12.81 -1.66 -6.07
C PRO A 41 -13.51 -1.70 -4.70
N GLY A 42 -13.70 -0.53 -4.08
CA GLY A 42 -14.35 -0.37 -2.77
C GLY A 42 -13.44 -0.62 -1.57
N GLY A 43 -12.18 -1.03 -1.77
CA GLY A 43 -11.18 -1.04 -0.71
C GLY A 43 -10.66 0.36 -0.37
N SER A 44 -9.98 0.51 0.78
CA SER A 44 -9.49 1.80 1.27
C SER A 44 -8.60 2.55 0.26
N ILE A 45 -7.76 1.83 -0.49
CA ILE A 45 -6.89 2.42 -1.50
C ILE A 45 -7.73 2.99 -2.65
N ASP A 46 -8.69 2.23 -3.17
CA ASP A 46 -9.56 2.64 -4.26
C ASP A 46 -10.40 3.86 -3.90
N VAL A 47 -11.00 3.86 -2.72
CA VAL A 47 -11.81 4.98 -2.21
C VAL A 47 -10.97 6.26 -2.11
N VAL A 48 -9.78 6.20 -1.52
CA VAL A 48 -8.89 7.35 -1.38
C VAL A 48 -8.41 7.84 -2.74
N MET A 49 -8.00 6.94 -3.63
CA MET A 49 -7.53 7.33 -4.97
C MET A 49 -8.63 7.99 -5.81
N ARG A 50 -9.88 7.48 -5.76
CA ARG A 50 -11.02 8.10 -6.45
C ARG A 50 -11.41 9.46 -5.85
N ALA A 51 -11.29 9.61 -4.53
CA ALA A 51 -11.52 10.91 -3.87
C ALA A 51 -10.46 11.95 -4.24
N MET A 52 -9.23 11.52 -4.50
CA MET A 52 -8.12 12.41 -4.89
C MET A 52 -8.07 12.71 -6.39
N ALA A 53 -8.59 11.82 -7.24
CA ALA A 53 -8.47 11.91 -8.69
C ALA A 53 -8.95 13.23 -9.28
N PRO A 54 -10.12 13.82 -8.90
CA PRO A 54 -10.58 15.11 -9.43
C PRO A 54 -9.59 16.24 -9.15
N LYS A 55 -9.06 16.32 -7.93
CA LYS A 55 -8.10 17.35 -7.54
C LYS A 55 -6.75 17.17 -8.24
N LEU A 56 -6.30 15.95 -8.41
CA LEU A 56 -5.08 15.64 -9.19
C LEU A 56 -5.26 15.99 -10.67
N GLN A 57 -6.43 15.70 -11.26
CA GLN A 57 -6.76 16.03 -12.63
C GLN A 57 -6.73 17.55 -12.87
N GLU A 58 -7.35 18.34 -11.99
CA GLU A 58 -7.31 19.81 -12.04
C GLU A 58 -5.86 20.33 -12.03
N ARG A 59 -5.03 19.83 -11.12
CA ARG A 59 -3.65 20.29 -10.93
C ARG A 59 -2.69 19.85 -12.01
N LEU A 60 -2.88 18.65 -12.55
CA LEU A 60 -2.05 18.09 -13.62
C LEU A 60 -2.52 18.53 -15.01
N GLY A 61 -3.74 19.07 -15.13
CA GLY A 61 -4.32 19.49 -16.41
C GLY A 61 -4.59 18.36 -17.39
N LYS A 62 -4.61 17.11 -16.92
CA LYS A 62 -4.84 15.90 -17.70
C LYS A 62 -5.74 14.91 -16.96
N PRO A 63 -6.50 14.06 -17.67
CA PRO A 63 -7.34 13.05 -17.04
C PRO A 63 -6.56 12.14 -16.10
N VAL A 64 -7.14 11.83 -14.93
CA VAL A 64 -6.62 10.88 -13.95
C VAL A 64 -7.55 9.66 -13.92
N VAL A 65 -7.01 8.50 -14.28
CA VAL A 65 -7.73 7.24 -14.37
C VAL A 65 -7.34 6.34 -13.20
N ILE A 66 -8.32 5.74 -12.54
CA ILE A 66 -8.09 4.74 -11.48
C ILE A 66 -8.47 3.38 -12.04
N GLU A 67 -7.47 2.51 -12.18
CA GLU A 67 -7.61 1.14 -12.68
C GLU A 67 -7.32 0.13 -11.56
N ASN A 68 -8.25 -0.79 -11.31
CA ASN A 68 -8.06 -1.85 -10.32
C ASN A 68 -7.53 -3.12 -10.98
N ARG A 69 -6.32 -3.58 -10.62
CA ARG A 69 -5.72 -4.86 -11.04
C ARG A 69 -5.44 -5.72 -9.81
N ALA A 70 -6.47 -6.37 -9.30
CA ALA A 70 -6.34 -7.22 -8.13
C ALA A 70 -5.73 -8.59 -8.47
N GLY A 71 -5.08 -9.21 -7.48
CA GLY A 71 -4.61 -10.60 -7.55
C GLY A 71 -3.16 -10.78 -7.09
N ALA A 72 -2.83 -12.01 -6.69
CA ALA A 72 -1.51 -12.43 -6.20
C ALA A 72 -0.91 -11.50 -5.12
N GLY A 73 -1.74 -11.03 -4.15
CA GLY A 73 -1.28 -10.12 -3.10
C GLY A 73 -0.82 -8.74 -3.62
N GLY A 74 -1.30 -8.31 -4.80
CA GLY A 74 -0.92 -7.06 -5.46
C GLY A 74 0.20 -7.20 -6.50
N ASN A 75 0.78 -8.38 -6.66
CA ASN A 75 1.91 -8.59 -7.59
C ASN A 75 1.51 -8.43 -9.06
N ILE A 76 0.23 -8.68 -9.44
CA ILE A 76 -0.24 -8.48 -10.82
C ILE A 76 -0.16 -6.99 -11.19
N ALA A 77 -0.65 -6.11 -10.33
CA ALA A 77 -0.57 -4.67 -10.54
C ALA A 77 0.88 -4.17 -10.54
N ALA A 78 1.69 -4.65 -9.57
CA ALA A 78 3.07 -4.23 -9.44
C ALA A 78 3.92 -4.64 -10.65
N ALA A 79 3.77 -5.87 -11.16
CA ALA A 79 4.42 -6.33 -12.38
C ALA A 79 4.01 -5.52 -13.61
N ALA A 80 2.73 -5.20 -13.75
CA ALA A 80 2.24 -4.40 -14.85
C ALA A 80 2.88 -3.00 -14.89
N VAL A 81 3.03 -2.36 -13.72
CA VAL A 81 3.66 -1.03 -13.63
C VAL A 81 5.18 -1.11 -13.74
N ALA A 82 5.83 -2.12 -13.14
CA ALA A 82 7.28 -2.31 -13.27
C ALA A 82 7.72 -2.45 -14.73
N ASN A 83 6.87 -3.01 -15.60
CA ASN A 83 7.13 -3.19 -17.03
C ASN A 83 6.50 -2.09 -17.92
N ALA A 84 5.87 -1.07 -17.33
CA ALA A 84 5.30 0.04 -18.09
C ALA A 84 6.39 1.03 -18.56
N PRO A 85 6.11 1.86 -19.59
CA PRO A 85 7.00 2.94 -19.97
C PRO A 85 7.34 3.84 -18.79
N PRO A 86 8.62 4.20 -18.59
CA PRO A 86 9.04 5.04 -17.46
C PRO A 86 8.84 6.54 -17.73
N ASP A 87 7.65 6.91 -18.21
CA ASP A 87 7.30 8.27 -18.62
C ASP A 87 6.42 9.00 -17.57
N GLY A 88 6.02 8.31 -16.50
CA GLY A 88 5.20 8.86 -15.42
C GLY A 88 3.68 8.81 -15.66
N HIS A 89 3.21 8.26 -16.78
CA HIS A 89 1.78 8.15 -17.07
C HIS A 89 1.13 6.88 -16.49
N THR A 90 1.93 5.89 -16.07
CA THR A 90 1.43 4.67 -15.40
C THR A 90 2.08 4.55 -14.02
N LEU A 91 1.27 4.66 -12.99
CA LEU A 91 1.71 4.69 -11.59
C LEU A 91 1.04 3.57 -10.80
N LEU A 92 1.72 3.06 -9.79
CA LEU A 92 1.22 2.00 -8.91
C LEU A 92 0.74 2.61 -7.58
N ALA A 93 -0.43 2.19 -7.13
CA ALA A 93 -0.92 2.40 -5.76
C ALA A 93 -0.99 1.04 -5.03
N PRO A 94 0.14 0.55 -4.48
CA PRO A 94 0.21 -0.72 -3.79
C PRO A 94 -0.17 -0.61 -2.33
N ALA A 95 -0.50 -1.75 -1.72
CA ALA A 95 -0.50 -1.90 -0.28
C ALA A 95 0.89 -2.32 0.25
N SER A 96 1.02 -2.41 1.57
CA SER A 96 2.23 -2.84 2.28
C SER A 96 2.72 -4.25 1.90
N SER A 97 1.87 -5.08 1.28
CA SER A 97 2.26 -6.36 0.67
C SER A 97 3.42 -6.23 -0.32
N LEU A 98 3.56 -5.08 -1.01
CA LEU A 98 4.70 -4.83 -1.91
C LEU A 98 6.06 -5.01 -1.22
N ALA A 99 6.17 -4.71 0.08
CA ALA A 99 7.41 -4.90 0.83
C ALA A 99 7.58 -6.33 1.38
N ALA A 100 6.48 -7.05 1.61
CA ALA A 100 6.49 -8.39 2.18
C ALA A 100 6.64 -9.49 1.12
N ASN A 101 6.04 -9.28 -0.06
CA ASN A 101 6.00 -10.26 -1.15
C ASN A 101 7.37 -10.79 -1.59
N PRO A 102 8.46 -10.01 -1.66
CA PRO A 102 9.78 -10.54 -1.99
C PRO A 102 10.28 -11.66 -1.05
N THR A 103 9.77 -11.69 0.18
CA THR A 103 10.11 -12.75 1.16
C THR A 103 9.14 -13.94 1.10
N LEU A 104 7.88 -13.67 0.73
CA LEU A 104 6.79 -14.66 0.76
C LEU A 104 6.60 -15.41 -0.56
N VAL A 105 6.97 -14.78 -1.69
CA VAL A 105 6.75 -15.31 -3.03
C VAL A 105 8.08 -15.65 -3.69
N LYS A 106 8.31 -16.94 -3.96
CA LYS A 106 9.59 -17.44 -4.49
C LYS A 106 9.94 -16.91 -5.89
N ASN A 107 8.95 -16.80 -6.77
CA ASN A 107 9.15 -16.43 -8.17
C ASN A 107 8.35 -15.15 -8.49
N MET A 108 8.90 -13.99 -8.14
CA MET A 108 8.32 -12.71 -8.51
C MET A 108 8.78 -12.30 -9.92
N PRO A 109 7.86 -11.81 -10.79
CA PRO A 109 8.22 -11.38 -12.14
C PRO A 109 8.88 -9.99 -12.20
N PHE A 110 9.17 -9.38 -11.05
CA PHE A 110 9.86 -8.07 -10.91
C PHE A 110 10.62 -8.02 -9.58
N ASP A 111 11.58 -7.13 -9.47
CA ASP A 111 12.25 -6.78 -8.21
C ASP A 111 11.71 -5.46 -7.68
N THR A 112 11.11 -5.51 -6.49
CA THR A 112 10.47 -4.34 -5.87
C THR A 112 11.39 -3.13 -5.71
N LEU A 113 12.66 -3.35 -5.40
CA LEU A 113 13.61 -2.26 -5.10
C LEU A 113 14.37 -1.77 -6.34
N ARG A 114 14.52 -2.64 -7.34
CA ARG A 114 15.20 -2.33 -8.59
C ARG A 114 14.27 -1.72 -9.63
N ASP A 115 13.05 -2.26 -9.75
CA ASP A 115 12.16 -1.97 -10.87
C ASP A 115 11.11 -0.89 -10.54
N LEU A 116 10.93 -0.57 -9.24
CA LEU A 116 9.98 0.45 -8.79
C LEU A 116 10.65 1.49 -7.89
N GLN A 117 10.27 2.76 -8.06
CA GLN A 117 10.62 3.85 -7.14
C GLN A 117 9.37 4.47 -6.54
N ALA A 118 9.38 4.71 -5.22
CA ALA A 118 8.26 5.35 -4.56
C ALA A 118 8.33 6.87 -4.72
N ILE A 119 7.17 7.48 -4.95
CA ILE A 119 6.98 8.92 -5.12
C ILE A 119 6.51 9.56 -3.82
N ALA A 120 5.43 9.01 -3.21
CA ALA A 120 4.81 9.58 -2.02
C ALA A 120 4.18 8.48 -1.16
N LEU A 121 4.16 8.68 0.16
CA LEU A 121 3.32 7.91 1.08
C LEU A 121 1.91 8.49 0.99
N LEU A 122 0.95 7.67 0.59
CA LEU A 122 -0.43 8.10 0.43
C LEU A 122 -1.12 8.20 1.81
N PHE A 123 -1.14 7.10 2.55
CA PHE A 123 -1.67 7.07 3.92
C PHE A 123 -1.11 5.88 4.71
N ARG A 124 -1.31 5.93 6.02
CA ARG A 124 -1.15 4.81 6.93
C ARG A 124 -2.53 4.30 7.34
N THR A 125 -2.67 2.98 7.45
CA THR A 125 -3.92 2.34 7.82
C THR A 125 -3.74 1.55 9.10
N PRO A 126 -4.05 2.11 10.26
CA PRO A 126 -4.24 1.32 11.46
C PRO A 126 -5.34 0.30 11.24
N LEU A 127 -5.16 -0.91 11.77
CA LEU A 127 -6.15 -1.96 11.71
C LEU A 127 -6.87 -2.06 13.05
N ALA A 128 -8.14 -2.47 13.03
CA ALA A 128 -8.89 -2.89 14.20
C ALA A 128 -9.02 -4.41 14.20
N LEU A 129 -8.68 -5.05 15.31
CA LEU A 129 -9.00 -6.43 15.56
C LEU A 129 -10.48 -6.50 15.94
N VAL A 130 -11.28 -7.09 15.05
CA VAL A 130 -12.73 -7.24 15.23
C VAL A 130 -13.13 -8.69 15.24
N VAL A 131 -14.12 -9.02 16.06
CA VAL A 131 -14.70 -10.36 16.16
C VAL A 131 -16.20 -10.32 15.86
N HIS A 132 -16.75 -11.45 15.36
CA HIS A 132 -18.20 -11.62 15.33
C HIS A 132 -18.77 -11.57 16.76
N PRO A 133 -19.97 -10.98 17.01
CA PRO A 133 -20.54 -10.86 18.34
C PRO A 133 -20.74 -12.17 19.13
N SER A 134 -20.84 -13.31 18.43
CA SER A 134 -20.95 -14.64 19.06
C SER A 134 -19.63 -15.16 19.64
N VAL A 135 -18.48 -14.57 19.29
CA VAL A 135 -17.19 -14.98 19.86
C VAL A 135 -17.17 -14.59 21.35
N PRO A 136 -16.92 -15.56 22.27
CA PRO A 136 -16.95 -15.31 23.70
C PRO A 136 -15.67 -14.63 24.20
N ALA A 137 -15.31 -13.49 23.57
CA ALA A 137 -14.19 -12.65 23.97
C ALA A 137 -14.60 -11.17 23.82
N LYS A 138 -14.42 -10.38 24.87
CA LYS A 138 -14.73 -8.94 24.94
C LYS A 138 -13.47 -8.07 25.01
N SER A 139 -12.32 -8.68 25.12
CA SER A 139 -11.00 -8.04 25.17
C SER A 139 -9.97 -8.85 24.43
N VAL A 140 -8.82 -8.23 24.12
CA VAL A 140 -7.66 -8.91 23.53
C VAL A 140 -7.16 -10.03 24.44
N SER A 141 -7.11 -9.79 25.76
CA SER A 141 -6.67 -10.80 26.74
C SER A 141 -7.59 -12.01 26.78
N GLU A 142 -8.92 -11.80 26.74
CA GLU A 142 -9.88 -12.91 26.68
C GLU A 142 -9.77 -13.68 25.35
N LEU A 143 -9.53 -12.99 24.24
CA LEU A 143 -9.28 -13.66 22.97
C LEU A 143 -8.02 -14.53 23.02
N VAL A 144 -6.92 -14.04 23.60
CA VAL A 144 -5.69 -14.81 23.77
C VAL A 144 -5.94 -16.08 24.59
N VAL A 145 -6.71 -15.99 25.68
CA VAL A 145 -7.09 -17.16 26.48
C VAL A 145 -7.90 -18.15 25.63
N LEU A 146 -8.91 -17.68 24.90
CA LEU A 146 -9.72 -18.51 24.02
C LEU A 146 -8.87 -19.24 22.95
N LEU A 147 -7.95 -18.52 22.31
CA LEU A 147 -7.07 -19.06 21.26
C LEU A 147 -6.10 -20.12 21.81
N LYS A 148 -5.64 -19.96 23.07
CA LYS A 148 -4.81 -20.97 23.75
C LYS A 148 -5.58 -22.23 24.13
N GLN A 149 -6.88 -22.10 24.45
CA GLN A 149 -7.76 -23.24 24.72
C GLN A 149 -8.16 -24.00 23.46
N LYS A 150 -8.19 -23.33 22.30
CA LYS A 150 -8.65 -23.86 21.01
C LYS A 150 -7.63 -23.58 19.88
N PRO A 151 -6.41 -24.15 19.96
CA PRO A 151 -5.34 -23.84 19.02
C PRO A 151 -5.70 -24.33 17.60
N GLY A 152 -5.76 -23.38 16.64
CA GLY A 152 -6.07 -23.65 15.24
C GLY A 152 -7.55 -23.85 14.90
N GLU A 153 -8.47 -23.82 15.90
CA GLU A 153 -9.91 -23.96 15.63
C GLU A 153 -10.57 -22.62 15.25
N ILE A 154 -10.09 -21.52 15.80
CA ILE A 154 -10.65 -20.20 15.55
C ILE A 154 -10.19 -19.69 14.19
N THR A 155 -11.15 -19.33 13.32
CA THR A 155 -10.87 -18.84 11.98
C THR A 155 -10.67 -17.34 11.95
N PHE A 156 -9.74 -16.87 11.09
CA PHE A 156 -9.60 -15.44 10.78
C PHE A 156 -9.63 -15.15 9.28
N GLY A 157 -10.35 -14.11 8.88
CA GLY A 157 -10.43 -13.67 7.49
C GLY A 157 -9.26 -12.77 7.11
N HIS A 158 -8.70 -12.96 5.89
CA HIS A 158 -7.64 -12.09 5.37
C HIS A 158 -7.70 -11.91 3.85
N SER A 159 -7.08 -10.84 3.36
CA SER A 159 -7.11 -10.45 1.94
C SER A 159 -5.95 -11.03 1.09
N GLY A 160 -5.41 -12.16 1.49
CA GLY A 160 -4.28 -12.84 0.86
C GLY A 160 -2.99 -12.75 1.67
N ALA A 161 -2.08 -13.68 1.42
CA ALA A 161 -0.75 -13.72 2.05
C ALA A 161 0.02 -12.43 1.74
N GLY A 162 0.71 -11.87 2.75
CA GLY A 162 1.47 -10.63 2.62
C GLY A 162 0.66 -9.33 2.74
N ALA A 163 -0.67 -9.37 2.71
CA ALA A 163 -1.49 -8.20 3.01
C ALA A 163 -1.36 -7.80 4.49
N ALA A 164 -1.52 -6.49 4.80
CA ALA A 164 -1.39 -5.99 6.17
C ALA A 164 -2.29 -6.74 7.17
N ILE A 165 -3.50 -7.08 6.76
CA ILE A 165 -4.48 -7.84 7.55
C ILE A 165 -3.93 -9.22 7.92
N PHE A 166 -3.32 -9.93 6.97
CA PHE A 166 -2.70 -11.24 7.20
C PHE A 166 -1.47 -11.10 8.11
N LEU A 167 -0.58 -10.15 7.79
CA LEU A 167 0.65 -9.95 8.56
C LEU A 167 0.38 -9.51 10.00
N ALA A 168 -0.68 -8.74 10.25
CA ALA A 168 -1.10 -8.37 11.60
C ALA A 168 -1.58 -9.59 12.39
N ALA A 169 -2.33 -10.50 11.75
CA ALA A 169 -2.78 -11.74 12.39
C ALA A 169 -1.59 -12.68 12.69
N GLU A 170 -0.65 -12.83 11.76
CA GLU A 170 0.55 -13.63 11.98
C GLU A 170 1.45 -13.05 13.09
N LEU A 171 1.62 -11.72 13.12
CA LEU A 171 2.35 -11.07 14.21
C LEU A 171 1.66 -11.28 15.55
N PHE A 172 0.32 -11.16 15.58
CA PHE A 172 -0.45 -11.41 16.80
C PHE A 172 -0.27 -12.84 17.31
N GLN A 173 -0.39 -13.84 16.44
CA GLN A 173 -0.14 -15.24 16.77
C GLN A 173 1.27 -15.45 17.32
N SER A 174 2.28 -14.91 16.64
CA SER A 174 3.68 -15.02 17.06
C SER A 174 3.95 -14.39 18.42
N MET A 175 3.42 -13.18 18.69
CA MET A 175 3.67 -12.47 19.94
C MET A 175 2.89 -13.05 21.13
N THR A 176 1.76 -13.72 20.88
CA THR A 176 0.90 -14.30 21.93
C THR A 176 1.10 -15.80 22.12
N GLY A 177 1.88 -16.45 21.26
CA GLY A 177 2.05 -17.91 21.26
C GLY A 177 0.73 -18.64 20.99
N THR A 178 -0.15 -18.05 20.14
CA THR A 178 -1.46 -18.64 19.79
C THR A 178 -1.48 -19.12 18.35
N LYS A 179 -2.51 -19.88 17.98
CA LYS A 179 -2.69 -20.38 16.61
C LYS A 179 -4.13 -20.20 16.15
N MET A 180 -4.30 -19.58 14.98
CA MET A 180 -5.59 -19.40 14.30
C MET A 180 -5.55 -20.06 12.91
N ASN A 181 -6.73 -20.30 12.32
CA ASN A 181 -6.84 -20.85 10.97
C ASN A 181 -7.24 -19.73 9.98
N GLY A 182 -6.36 -19.43 9.01
CA GLY A 182 -6.55 -18.34 8.04
C GLY A 182 -7.46 -18.74 6.87
N VAL A 183 -8.45 -17.89 6.57
CA VAL A 183 -9.34 -18.01 5.41
C VAL A 183 -9.05 -16.87 4.45
N ALA A 184 -8.57 -17.21 3.25
CA ALA A 184 -8.17 -16.23 2.24
C ALA A 184 -9.34 -15.76 1.39
N TYR A 185 -9.46 -14.44 1.20
CA TYR A 185 -10.46 -13.78 0.37
C TYR A 185 -9.79 -12.92 -0.71
N ARG A 186 -10.55 -12.55 -1.76
CA ARG A 186 -10.09 -11.64 -2.83
C ARG A 186 -10.19 -10.16 -2.39
N GLY A 187 -9.81 -9.84 -1.15
CA GLY A 187 -9.85 -8.49 -0.58
C GLY A 187 -10.49 -8.44 0.81
N ALA A 188 -10.45 -7.28 1.47
CA ALA A 188 -11.01 -7.10 2.80
C ALA A 188 -12.55 -7.11 2.85
N PRO A 189 -13.29 -6.51 1.89
CA PRO A 189 -14.75 -6.46 1.96
C PRO A 189 -15.43 -7.83 2.06
N PRO A 190 -15.13 -8.84 1.20
CA PRO A 190 -15.74 -10.16 1.36
C PRO A 190 -15.37 -10.87 2.66
N ALA A 191 -14.14 -10.69 3.16
CA ALA A 191 -13.74 -11.22 4.47
C ALA A 191 -14.57 -10.60 5.60
N LEU A 192 -14.78 -9.29 5.58
CA LEU A 192 -15.58 -8.59 6.59
C LEU A 192 -17.06 -9.03 6.55
N ASN A 193 -17.62 -9.25 5.36
CA ASN A 193 -18.98 -9.76 5.22
C ASN A 193 -19.12 -11.14 5.89
N ASP A 194 -18.16 -12.03 5.74
CA ASP A 194 -18.19 -13.35 6.34
C ASP A 194 -17.95 -13.31 7.87
N VAL A 195 -17.18 -12.33 8.36
CA VAL A 195 -17.09 -12.08 9.81
C VAL A 195 -18.44 -11.58 10.36
N MET A 196 -19.12 -10.66 9.68
CA MET A 196 -20.44 -10.16 10.08
C MET A 196 -21.52 -11.26 10.03
N ALA A 197 -21.39 -12.22 9.12
CA ALA A 197 -22.29 -13.36 9.00
C ALA A 197 -21.97 -14.50 10.00
N GLY A 198 -20.83 -14.44 10.69
CA GLY A 198 -20.38 -15.46 11.62
C GLY A 198 -19.75 -16.70 10.97
N HIS A 199 -19.50 -16.68 9.65
CA HIS A 199 -18.79 -17.76 8.93
C HIS A 199 -17.29 -17.80 9.31
N VAL A 200 -16.73 -16.64 9.64
CA VAL A 200 -15.37 -16.47 10.14
C VAL A 200 -15.42 -15.74 11.46
N ALA A 201 -14.63 -16.17 12.43
CA ALA A 201 -14.72 -15.67 13.80
C ALA A 201 -14.23 -14.23 13.97
N LEU A 202 -13.14 -13.87 13.29
CA LEU A 202 -12.48 -12.58 13.45
C LEU A 202 -11.69 -12.15 12.22
N MET A 203 -11.29 -10.88 12.19
CA MET A 203 -10.29 -10.36 11.28
C MET A 203 -9.61 -9.11 11.86
N PHE A 204 -8.46 -8.79 11.31
CA PHE A 204 -7.95 -7.42 11.34
C PHE A 204 -8.57 -6.66 10.16
N ALA A 205 -9.24 -5.55 10.39
CA ALA A 205 -9.88 -4.74 9.35
C ALA A 205 -9.33 -3.32 9.37
N ASP A 206 -9.34 -2.62 8.22
CA ASP A 206 -8.98 -1.20 8.19
C ASP A 206 -9.87 -0.43 9.16
N ALA A 207 -9.27 0.22 10.16
CA ALA A 207 -10.02 0.87 11.25
C ALA A 207 -11.07 1.87 10.72
N GLY A 208 -10.73 2.65 9.67
CA GLY A 208 -11.67 3.59 9.06
C GLY A 208 -12.85 2.93 8.36
N SER A 209 -12.65 1.77 7.72
CA SER A 209 -13.70 1.08 6.97
C SER A 209 -14.68 0.33 7.87
N VAL A 210 -14.27 -0.04 9.09
CA VAL A 210 -15.06 -0.90 9.98
C VAL A 210 -15.88 -0.12 11.02
N VAL A 211 -15.67 1.20 11.19
CA VAL A 211 -16.37 2.06 12.17
C VAL A 211 -17.90 1.93 12.08
N GLY A 212 -18.46 2.04 10.88
CA GLY A 212 -19.90 1.93 10.67
C GLY A 212 -20.48 0.56 11.10
N HIS A 213 -19.70 -0.51 10.92
CA HIS A 213 -20.12 -1.85 11.33
C HIS A 213 -19.99 -2.08 12.85
N ILE A 214 -18.99 -1.47 13.47
CA ILE A 214 -18.84 -1.43 14.94
C ILE A 214 -20.02 -0.70 15.57
N ASN A 215 -20.32 0.51 15.08
CA ASN A 215 -21.42 1.32 15.60
C ASN A 215 -22.80 0.64 15.42
N ALA A 216 -22.96 -0.14 14.36
CA ALA A 216 -24.16 -0.95 14.11
C ALA A 216 -24.19 -2.28 14.91
N GLY A 217 -23.18 -2.58 15.74
CA GLY A 217 -23.08 -3.81 16.52
C GLY A 217 -22.88 -5.08 15.71
N ARG A 218 -22.54 -4.96 14.40
CA ARG A 218 -22.34 -6.12 13.51
C ARG A 218 -21.03 -6.85 13.77
N VAL A 219 -20.05 -6.15 14.30
CA VAL A 219 -18.78 -6.71 14.79
C VAL A 219 -18.40 -6.02 16.10
N ARG A 220 -17.63 -6.72 16.94
CA ARG A 220 -17.10 -6.17 18.19
C ARG A 220 -15.61 -5.86 18.01
N PRO A 221 -15.16 -4.62 18.26
CA PRO A 221 -13.75 -4.29 18.29
C PRO A 221 -13.13 -4.76 19.60
N LEU A 222 -11.92 -5.31 19.55
CA LEU A 222 -11.14 -5.69 20.74
C LEU A 222 -9.93 -4.81 20.96
N GLY A 223 -9.33 -4.27 19.89
CA GLY A 223 -8.17 -3.39 19.98
C GLY A 223 -7.74 -2.87 18.61
N VAL A 224 -6.99 -1.77 18.59
CA VAL A 224 -6.37 -1.23 17.38
C VAL A 224 -4.89 -1.61 17.30
N SER A 225 -4.40 -1.80 16.09
CA SER A 225 -3.07 -2.36 15.82
C SER A 225 -1.93 -1.33 15.91
N SER A 226 -2.25 -0.06 16.02
CA SER A 226 -1.28 1.03 16.12
C SER A 226 -0.79 1.24 17.56
N THR A 227 0.37 1.91 17.72
CA THR A 227 0.94 2.27 19.02
C THR A 227 0.12 3.34 19.77
N ALA A 228 -0.76 4.05 19.07
CA ALA A 228 -1.69 5.02 19.64
C ALA A 228 -3.12 4.69 19.21
N ARG A 229 -4.11 5.08 20.03
CA ARG A 229 -5.52 4.95 19.70
C ARG A 229 -5.87 5.72 18.43
N VAL A 230 -6.88 5.25 17.71
CA VAL A 230 -7.31 5.84 16.44
C VAL A 230 -8.44 6.84 16.72
N PRO A 231 -8.37 8.09 16.22
CA PRO A 231 -9.43 9.09 16.46
C PRO A 231 -10.83 8.65 16.05
N ALA A 232 -10.95 7.79 15.03
CA ALA A 232 -12.22 7.25 14.58
C ALA A 232 -12.81 6.17 15.54
N LEU A 233 -12.00 5.66 16.48
CA LEU A 233 -12.37 4.63 17.47
C LEU A 233 -11.72 4.98 18.84
N PRO A 234 -12.09 6.12 19.47
CA PRO A 234 -11.37 6.65 20.63
C PRO A 234 -11.48 5.74 21.87
N ASP A 235 -12.57 5.01 21.98
CA ASP A 235 -12.84 4.11 23.11
C ASP A 235 -12.20 2.72 22.95
N VAL A 236 -11.70 2.39 21.75
CA VAL A 236 -11.03 1.11 21.49
C VAL A 236 -9.56 1.21 21.87
N PRO A 237 -9.08 0.42 22.85
CA PRO A 237 -7.69 0.47 23.27
C PRO A 237 -6.75 -0.05 22.18
N THR A 238 -5.46 0.23 22.31
CA THR A 238 -4.47 -0.45 21.45
C THR A 238 -4.30 -1.91 21.90
N ILE A 239 -3.90 -2.77 20.98
CA ILE A 239 -3.57 -4.18 21.30
C ILE A 239 -2.39 -4.21 22.28
N ALA A 240 -1.45 -3.26 22.16
CA ALA A 240 -0.34 -3.11 23.11
C ALA A 240 -0.80 -2.80 24.54
N GLU A 241 -1.78 -1.88 24.71
CA GLU A 241 -2.40 -1.58 26.01
C GLU A 241 -3.19 -2.77 26.57
N SER A 242 -3.67 -3.66 25.70
CA SER A 242 -4.60 -4.74 26.03
C SER A 242 -3.91 -6.10 26.27
N GLY A 243 -2.60 -6.10 26.58
CA GLY A 243 -1.88 -7.31 27.02
C GLY A 243 -0.90 -7.89 25.98
N VAL A 244 -0.62 -7.20 24.87
CA VAL A 244 0.40 -7.60 23.90
C VAL A 244 1.43 -6.45 23.73
N PRO A 245 2.31 -6.22 24.71
CA PRO A 245 3.24 -5.10 24.70
C PRO A 245 4.12 -5.07 23.47
N GLY A 246 4.26 -3.90 22.83
CA GLY A 246 5.06 -3.71 21.63
C GLY A 246 4.39 -4.15 20.33
N PHE A 247 3.11 -4.54 20.35
CA PHE A 247 2.36 -4.79 19.13
C PHE A 247 2.20 -3.50 18.32
N ASP A 248 2.65 -3.53 17.07
CA ASP A 248 2.50 -2.43 16.10
C ASP A 248 2.44 -3.01 14.69
N ALA A 249 1.26 -3.03 14.09
CA ALA A 249 0.97 -3.56 12.76
C ALA A 249 0.09 -2.59 11.97
N VAL A 250 0.72 -1.58 11.39
CA VAL A 250 0.04 -0.56 10.58
C VAL A 250 0.28 -0.82 9.10
N GLY A 251 -0.80 -0.96 8.34
CA GLY A 251 -0.75 -0.96 6.90
C GLY A 251 -0.31 0.41 6.36
N TRP A 252 0.16 0.45 5.13
CA TRP A 252 0.49 1.69 4.43
C TRP A 252 0.27 1.52 2.93
N THR A 253 -0.01 2.63 2.28
CA THR A 253 -0.12 2.76 0.83
C THR A 253 0.79 3.87 0.37
N MET A 254 1.46 3.67 -0.74
CA MET A 254 2.30 4.68 -1.39
C MET A 254 1.96 4.76 -2.87
N ILE A 255 2.45 5.80 -3.55
CA ILE A 255 2.47 5.86 -4.99
C ILE A 255 3.88 5.55 -5.47
N CYS A 256 3.99 4.64 -6.44
CA CYS A 256 5.25 4.26 -7.07
C CYS A 256 5.18 4.47 -8.59
N ALA A 257 6.35 4.66 -9.20
CA ALA A 257 6.56 4.66 -10.64
C ALA A 257 7.59 3.60 -11.04
N PRO A 258 7.73 3.25 -12.34
CA PRO A 258 8.89 2.51 -12.82
C PRO A 258 10.18 3.21 -12.41
N SER A 259 11.21 2.45 -12.03
CA SER A 259 12.45 3.01 -11.45
C SER A 259 13.23 3.94 -12.40
N ALA A 260 13.11 3.73 -13.72
CA ALA A 260 13.74 4.55 -14.73
C ALA A 260 12.98 5.85 -15.06
N THR A 261 11.87 6.16 -14.37
CA THR A 261 11.11 7.40 -14.59
C THR A 261 11.98 8.62 -14.26
N PRO A 262 12.06 9.62 -15.16
CA PRO A 262 12.95 10.77 -14.99
C PRO A 262 12.66 11.55 -13.70
N LYS A 263 13.72 12.03 -13.06
CA LYS A 263 13.62 12.75 -11.79
C LYS A 263 12.68 13.96 -11.84
N LEU A 264 12.67 14.72 -12.93
CA LEU A 264 11.79 15.87 -13.10
C LEU A 264 10.31 15.47 -13.07
N VAL A 265 9.96 14.32 -13.65
CA VAL A 265 8.60 13.75 -13.63
C VAL A 265 8.23 13.33 -12.21
N ILE A 266 9.15 12.65 -11.51
CA ILE A 266 8.96 12.23 -10.11
C ILE A 266 8.77 13.46 -9.20
N ASP A 267 9.60 14.48 -9.34
CA ASP A 267 9.51 15.70 -8.53
C ASP A 267 8.16 16.42 -8.78
N ARG A 268 7.71 16.51 -10.03
CA ARG A 268 6.39 17.08 -10.38
C ARG A 268 5.26 16.27 -9.75
N LEU A 269 5.23 14.95 -9.94
CA LEU A 269 4.22 14.08 -9.35
C LEU A 269 4.21 14.17 -7.82
N HIS A 270 5.40 14.18 -7.19
CA HIS A 270 5.51 14.33 -5.73
C HIS A 270 4.91 15.64 -5.24
N ALA A 271 5.19 16.77 -5.92
CA ALA A 271 4.67 18.09 -5.56
C ALA A 271 3.13 18.11 -5.64
N GLU A 272 2.56 17.54 -6.71
CA GLU A 272 1.11 17.53 -6.91
C GLU A 272 0.40 16.58 -5.91
N LEU A 273 0.95 15.40 -5.65
CA LEU A 273 0.45 14.49 -4.64
C LEU A 273 0.49 15.12 -3.25
N LYS A 274 1.59 15.77 -2.87
CA LYS A 274 1.74 16.45 -1.58
C LYS A 274 0.67 17.53 -1.38
N SER A 275 0.38 18.32 -2.41
CA SER A 275 -0.62 19.38 -2.33
C SER A 275 -2.06 18.87 -2.18
N CYS A 276 -2.31 17.58 -2.45
CA CYS A 276 -3.57 16.93 -2.17
C CYS A 276 -3.76 16.52 -0.69
N GLY A 277 -2.86 16.93 0.20
CA GLY A 277 -2.96 16.68 1.64
C GLY A 277 -2.15 15.47 2.12
N LEU A 278 -1.22 14.97 1.30
CA LEU A 278 -0.37 13.85 1.69
C LEU A 278 0.78 14.29 2.60
N ALA A 279 1.11 13.46 3.59
CA ALA A 279 2.26 13.70 4.45
C ALA A 279 3.58 13.68 3.66
N PRO A 280 4.55 14.57 3.97
CA PRO A 280 5.83 14.61 3.29
C PRO A 280 6.58 13.28 3.49
N PHE A 281 6.99 12.65 2.39
CA PHE A 281 7.76 11.42 2.41
C PHE A 281 9.26 11.75 2.33
N ARG A 282 9.99 11.54 3.46
CA ARG A 282 11.45 11.67 3.47
C ARG A 282 12.11 10.34 3.11
N SER A 283 12.84 10.31 2.01
CA SER A 283 13.73 9.25 1.46
C SER A 283 13.17 7.82 1.40
N THR A 284 12.88 7.37 0.21
CA THR A 284 12.13 6.20 -0.19
C THR A 284 12.86 4.86 0.00
N ALA A 285 14.09 4.77 -0.50
CA ALA A 285 14.86 3.51 -0.49
C ALA A 285 15.26 3.06 0.94
N ARG A 286 15.45 4.01 1.86
CA ARG A 286 15.78 3.72 3.25
C ARG A 286 14.58 3.17 4.02
N ARG A 287 13.34 3.61 3.70
CA ARG A 287 12.12 3.15 4.39
C ARG A 287 11.61 1.81 3.88
N LEU A 288 11.67 1.54 2.58
CA LEU A 288 11.37 0.20 2.07
C LEU A 288 12.34 -0.84 2.64
N ARG A 289 13.64 -0.51 2.73
CA ARG A 289 14.64 -1.34 3.42
C ARG A 289 14.38 -1.44 4.91
N ASN A 290 13.98 -0.37 5.59
CA ASN A 290 13.70 -0.38 7.02
C ASN A 290 12.40 -1.15 7.34
N CYS A 291 11.36 -1.03 6.53
CA CYS A 291 10.14 -1.85 6.67
C CYS A 291 10.46 -3.34 6.49
N ARG A 292 11.23 -3.71 5.47
CA ARG A 292 11.71 -5.09 5.27
C ARG A 292 12.57 -5.56 6.47
N ASN A 293 13.53 -4.75 6.90
CA ASN A 293 14.45 -5.13 7.97
C ASN A 293 13.79 -5.15 9.36
N SER A 294 12.80 -4.30 9.62
CA SER A 294 12.05 -4.34 10.89
C SER A 294 11.14 -5.56 10.96
N TRP A 295 10.53 -5.94 9.83
CA TRP A 295 9.71 -7.14 9.76
C TRP A 295 10.56 -8.43 9.86
N LEU A 296 11.68 -8.51 9.12
CA LEU A 296 12.61 -9.65 9.19
C LEU A 296 13.20 -9.85 10.59
N ARG A 297 13.61 -8.77 11.27
CA ARG A 297 14.14 -8.88 12.64
C ARG A 297 13.09 -9.36 13.65
N ARG A 298 11.80 -9.05 13.43
CA ARG A 298 10.71 -9.48 14.31
C ARG A 298 10.26 -10.92 14.02
N SER A 299 10.30 -11.36 12.76
CA SER A 299 9.96 -12.73 12.39
C SER A 299 11.06 -13.75 12.79
N THR A 300 12.33 -13.34 12.82
CA THR A 300 13.44 -14.21 13.27
C THR A 300 13.59 -14.26 14.79
N ALA A 301 13.16 -13.22 15.52
CA ALA A 301 13.19 -13.20 16.98
C ALA A 301 12.09 -14.08 17.65
N GLY A 302 11.09 -14.52 16.88
CA GLY A 302 10.05 -15.46 17.33
C GLY A 302 10.29 -16.92 16.96
N ALA A 303 11.43 -17.23 16.32
CA ALA A 303 11.79 -18.59 15.86
C ALA A 303 13.00 -19.18 16.63
N ALA A 304 13.38 -18.57 17.76
CA ALA A 304 14.41 -19.08 18.68
C ALA A 304 13.77 -19.51 20.01
#